data_b6316f7911fae84eb3749eb37b79e8a7
#
_entry.id   b6316f7911fae84eb3749eb37b79e8a7
#
_cell.length_a   1.000
_cell.length_b   1.000
_cell.length_c   1.000
_cell.angle_alpha   90.00
_cell.angle_beta   90.00
_cell.angle_gamma   90.00
#
_symmetry.space_group_name_H-M   'P 1'
#
loop_
_entity.id
_entity.type
_entity.pdbx_description
1 polymer ?
#
loop_
_entity_poly.entity_id
_entity_poly.type
_entity_poly.pdbx_seq_one_letter_code
_entity_poly.pdbx_strand_id
1 'polypeptide(L)'
;KFGFYPESTGSYYLDADLINFIKAEYPSVKCAVATCWEEGPKAYHTCNNSWYTFMDGGPWAPWIPSKANTHAPAANEDEDSGIVAIPHLSRDLLACYDGNGSNFGTHPQNVLRGMIYDTKTWEYPYLYNLIDQYRSLSKYNNGYAYNMMFVGPGWMNKMGRWEAPYELLKKSYWDGCAYYGQLKKEGKLVDMTMSEFADYYREKKTYTEPECALWRDILYGSNKQLFWYCDPYMRAGVNMDQGGAIFDLRPYVAKLQWPVGIGTPHVQDASYPFLMQEKYRAGYFTHYAGEGTIRSAKICHNGEEVDLCLCRTKAHFSQEGRNRILTLDPVEIVFSDLTVKLQTVITFAEGESNIRIDRNILEMSDPDADVTVNEYMVGCYGTTEYTEDMS
;
A
#
# COMPACT_ATOMS: atom_id res chain seq x y z
N LYS A 1 -32.39 15.95 16.81
CA LYS A 1 -33.31 14.81 16.94
C LYS A 1 -32.75 13.75 17.87
N PHE A 2 -31.42 13.54 17.89
CA PHE A 2 -30.76 12.51 18.69
C PHE A 2 -30.08 13.05 19.95
N GLY A 3 -29.95 14.38 20.09
CA GLY A 3 -29.34 15.04 21.30
C GLY A 3 -27.80 14.93 21.36
N PHE A 4 -27.15 14.36 20.31
CA PHE A 4 -25.70 14.30 20.20
C PHE A 4 -25.27 14.34 18.73
N TYR A 5 -24.03 14.70 18.50
CA TYR A 5 -23.37 14.59 17.20
C TYR A 5 -22.67 13.23 17.08
N PRO A 6 -22.56 12.68 15.84
CA PRO A 6 -21.80 11.45 15.64
C PRO A 6 -20.30 11.66 15.93
N GLU A 7 -19.64 10.61 16.40
CA GLU A 7 -18.19 10.61 16.63
C GLU A 7 -17.40 10.04 15.43
N SER A 8 -18.11 9.56 14.42
CA SER A 8 -17.52 9.04 13.19
C SER A 8 -18.27 9.53 11.97
N THR A 9 -17.57 9.65 10.87
CA THR A 9 -18.14 10.04 9.58
C THR A 9 -17.55 9.20 8.45
N GLY A 10 -18.04 9.40 7.23
CA GLY A 10 -17.50 8.74 6.04
C GLY A 10 -17.97 9.45 4.78
N SER A 11 -17.11 9.46 3.79
CA SER A 11 -17.37 9.99 2.47
C SER A 11 -16.56 9.24 1.42
N TYR A 12 -16.97 9.34 0.17
CA TYR A 12 -16.12 8.89 -0.94
C TYR A 12 -14.95 9.85 -1.16
N TYR A 13 -15.13 11.12 -0.83
CA TYR A 13 -14.16 12.17 -1.07
C TYR A 13 -13.95 12.94 0.22
N LEU A 14 -12.73 12.97 0.69
CA LEU A 14 -12.31 13.81 1.81
C LEU A 14 -10.97 14.43 1.43
N ASP A 15 -10.91 15.73 1.43
CA ASP A 15 -9.68 16.50 1.31
C ASP A 15 -9.31 17.18 2.63
N ALA A 16 -8.19 17.84 2.67
CA ALA A 16 -7.70 18.49 3.87
C ALA A 16 -8.67 19.61 4.34
N ASP A 17 -9.22 20.40 3.43
CA ASP A 17 -10.13 21.48 3.76
C ASP A 17 -11.42 20.94 4.39
N LEU A 18 -11.99 19.87 3.84
CA LEU A 18 -13.18 19.23 4.38
C LEU A 18 -12.92 18.61 5.76
N ILE A 19 -11.80 17.94 5.97
CA ILE A 19 -11.43 17.40 7.27
C ILE A 19 -11.26 18.49 8.30
N ASN A 20 -10.55 19.56 7.96
CA ASN A 20 -10.34 20.70 8.83
C ASN A 20 -11.68 21.37 9.18
N PHE A 21 -12.58 21.52 8.20
CA PHE A 21 -13.96 22.01 8.43
C PHE A 21 -14.74 21.07 9.37
N ILE A 22 -14.74 19.76 9.11
CA ILE A 22 -15.43 18.79 9.96
C ILE A 22 -14.93 18.90 11.40
N LYS A 23 -13.63 19.00 11.60
CA LYS A 23 -13.06 19.06 12.93
C LYS A 23 -13.38 20.37 13.65
N ALA A 24 -13.42 21.48 12.92
CA ALA A 24 -13.78 22.78 13.48
C ALA A 24 -15.27 22.85 13.89
N GLU A 25 -16.17 22.40 13.04
CA GLU A 25 -17.62 22.50 13.25
C GLU A 25 -18.19 21.34 14.08
N TYR A 26 -17.55 20.18 14.04
CA TYR A 26 -17.98 18.94 14.71
C TYR A 26 -16.84 18.31 15.50
N PRO A 27 -16.37 18.95 16.59
CA PRO A 27 -15.18 18.51 17.35
C PRO A 27 -15.34 17.10 17.96
N SER A 28 -16.57 16.59 18.07
CA SER A 28 -16.84 15.22 18.53
C SER A 28 -16.39 14.15 17.53
N VAL A 29 -16.20 14.49 16.26
CA VAL A 29 -15.75 13.52 15.24
C VAL A 29 -14.30 13.12 15.48
N LYS A 30 -14.08 11.83 15.70
CA LYS A 30 -12.76 11.22 16.00
C LYS A 30 -12.15 10.51 14.81
N CYS A 31 -13.00 10.01 13.92
CA CYS A 31 -12.52 9.25 12.75
C CYS A 31 -13.40 9.45 11.53
N ALA A 32 -12.81 9.17 10.38
CA ALA A 32 -13.51 9.18 9.11
C ALA A 32 -13.09 7.99 8.24
N VAL A 33 -14.09 7.36 7.61
CA VAL A 33 -13.86 6.36 6.56
C VAL A 33 -13.98 7.05 5.21
N ALA A 34 -12.97 6.89 4.37
CA ALA A 34 -12.98 7.39 3.01
C ALA A 34 -12.56 6.33 2.00
N THR A 35 -13.17 6.39 0.84
CA THR A 35 -12.79 5.56 -0.29
C THR A 35 -11.63 6.19 -1.05
N CYS A 36 -11.72 7.49 -1.29
CA CYS A 36 -10.71 8.29 -1.97
C CYS A 36 -10.36 9.49 -1.11
N TRP A 37 -9.10 9.82 -1.09
CA TRP A 37 -8.53 10.92 -0.31
C TRP A 37 -7.66 11.76 -1.21
N GLU A 38 -8.27 12.72 -1.86
CA GLU A 38 -7.63 13.53 -2.87
C GLU A 38 -7.80 15.00 -2.57
N GLU A 39 -6.86 15.79 -3.03
CA GLU A 39 -6.84 17.22 -2.80
C GLU A 39 -7.38 17.99 -3.99
N GLY A 40 -8.23 18.98 -3.70
CA GLY A 40 -8.70 19.95 -4.68
C GLY A 40 -9.64 19.41 -5.77
N PRO A 41 -9.78 20.12 -6.88
CA PRO A 41 -10.71 19.78 -7.96
C PRO A 41 -10.46 18.43 -8.62
N LYS A 42 -9.31 17.90 -8.41
CA LYS A 42 -8.84 16.65 -8.96
C LYS A 42 -9.52 15.42 -8.39
N ALA A 43 -9.88 15.45 -7.13
CA ALA A 43 -10.59 14.38 -6.43
C ALA A 43 -11.80 13.89 -7.24
N TYR A 44 -12.48 14.79 -7.88
CA TYR A 44 -13.68 14.49 -8.66
C TYR A 44 -13.37 13.66 -9.92
N HIS A 45 -12.25 13.88 -10.57
CA HIS A 45 -11.92 13.22 -11.83
C HIS A 45 -11.32 11.83 -11.64
N THR A 46 -10.62 11.61 -10.59
CA THR A 46 -9.82 10.40 -10.39
C THR A 46 -10.54 9.36 -9.56
N CYS A 47 -11.45 9.75 -8.69
CA CYS A 47 -12.20 8.84 -7.86
C CYS A 47 -13.03 7.78 -8.60
N ASN A 48 -13.40 8.02 -9.82
CA ASN A 48 -14.04 7.01 -10.65
C ASN A 48 -13.09 5.88 -11.04
N ASN A 49 -11.80 6.08 -10.88
CA ASN A 49 -10.76 5.20 -11.39
C ASN A 49 -9.88 4.61 -10.28
N SER A 50 -9.59 5.41 -9.26
CA SER A 50 -8.76 4.99 -8.14
C SER A 50 -9.54 5.03 -6.83
N TRP A 51 -10.58 4.36 -6.74
CA TRP A 51 -11.51 4.31 -5.62
C TRP A 51 -10.87 4.03 -4.25
N TYR A 52 -9.55 4.09 -4.15
CA TYR A 52 -8.87 3.58 -2.99
C TYR A 52 -7.61 4.36 -2.66
N THR A 53 -7.58 4.88 -1.48
CA THR A 53 -6.48 5.65 -0.91
C THR A 53 -5.11 5.01 -1.15
N PHE A 54 -5.02 3.70 -0.99
CA PHE A 54 -3.78 2.98 -1.23
C PHE A 54 -3.30 3.08 -2.67
N MET A 55 -4.20 2.95 -3.64
CA MET A 55 -3.85 3.05 -5.06
C MET A 55 -3.51 4.48 -5.46
N ASP A 56 -4.07 5.47 -4.75
CA ASP A 56 -3.80 6.89 -4.97
C ASP A 56 -2.50 7.38 -4.34
N GLY A 57 -1.80 6.50 -3.65
CA GLY A 57 -0.51 6.81 -3.01
C GLY A 57 -0.56 7.05 -1.52
N GLY A 58 -1.75 6.94 -0.91
CA GLY A 58 -1.92 7.02 0.53
C GLY A 58 -1.63 5.69 1.26
N PRO A 59 -1.75 5.68 2.60
CA PRO A 59 -1.56 4.48 3.41
C PRO A 59 -2.59 3.38 3.10
N TRP A 60 -2.24 2.14 3.36
CA TRP A 60 -3.15 0.99 3.30
C TRP A 60 -3.79 0.65 4.65
N ALA A 61 -3.21 1.14 5.73
CA ALA A 61 -3.66 0.98 7.10
C ALA A 61 -4.19 2.32 7.65
N PRO A 62 -4.87 2.35 8.79
CA PRO A 62 -5.30 3.60 9.41
C PRO A 62 -4.14 4.55 9.70
N TRP A 63 -4.40 5.84 9.60
CA TRP A 63 -3.42 6.88 9.90
C TRP A 63 -4.09 8.16 10.43
N ILE A 64 -3.31 9.07 10.93
CA ILE A 64 -3.74 10.44 11.27
C ILE A 64 -3.34 11.31 10.09
N PRO A 65 -4.29 11.83 9.28
CA PRO A 65 -3.95 12.67 8.14
C PRO A 65 -3.29 13.99 8.56
N SER A 66 -2.37 14.47 7.74
CA SER A 66 -1.85 15.82 7.87
C SER A 66 -2.92 16.84 7.52
N LYS A 67 -2.97 17.96 8.26
CA LYS A 67 -3.84 19.12 7.98
C LYS A 67 -3.65 19.71 6.58
N ALA A 68 -2.48 19.52 6.01
CA ALA A 68 -2.14 20.09 4.71
C ALA A 68 -2.33 19.12 3.54
N ASN A 69 -2.28 17.81 3.81
CA ASN A 69 -2.38 16.78 2.80
C ASN A 69 -2.90 15.47 3.41
N THR A 70 -4.11 15.09 3.08
CA THR A 70 -4.78 13.93 3.66
C THR A 70 -4.16 12.58 3.25
N HIS A 71 -3.42 12.52 2.16
CA HIS A 71 -2.69 11.31 1.78
C HIS A 71 -1.48 11.03 2.67
N ALA A 72 -0.88 12.08 3.23
CA ALA A 72 0.28 11.94 4.09
C ALA A 72 -0.15 11.76 5.55
N PRO A 73 0.42 10.81 6.29
CA PRO A 73 0.31 10.81 7.74
C PRO A 73 0.93 12.07 8.35
N ALA A 74 0.36 12.56 9.46
CA ALA A 74 0.91 13.66 10.23
C ALA A 74 2.23 13.24 10.90
N ALA A 75 3.24 14.08 10.84
CA ALA A 75 4.54 13.82 11.45
C ALA A 75 4.61 14.24 12.94
N ASN A 76 3.70 15.06 13.39
CA ASN A 76 3.65 15.63 14.75
C ASN A 76 2.27 16.22 15.06
N GLU A 77 2.09 16.73 16.28
CA GLU A 77 0.84 17.34 16.74
C GLU A 77 0.41 18.58 15.94
N ASP A 78 1.36 19.36 15.43
CA ASP A 78 1.04 20.56 14.66
C ASP A 78 0.39 20.22 13.32
N GLU A 79 0.78 19.08 12.75
CA GLU A 79 0.23 18.57 11.49
C GLU A 79 -1.05 17.75 11.67
N ASP A 80 -1.34 17.29 12.87
CA ASP A 80 -2.48 16.40 13.18
C ASP A 80 -3.82 17.04 12.83
N SER A 81 -4.57 16.43 11.92
CA SER A 81 -5.93 16.86 11.55
C SER A 81 -6.98 16.70 12.65
N GLY A 82 -6.66 16.00 13.73
CA GLY A 82 -7.59 15.68 14.81
C GLY A 82 -8.50 14.48 14.51
N ILE A 83 -8.35 13.83 13.37
CA ILE A 83 -9.18 12.71 12.89
C ILE A 83 -8.28 11.51 12.59
N VAL A 84 -8.74 10.29 12.89
CA VAL A 84 -8.13 9.07 12.41
C VAL A 84 -8.79 8.66 11.11
N ALA A 85 -8.02 8.56 10.05
CA ALA A 85 -8.47 8.05 8.77
C ALA A 85 -8.49 6.53 8.78
N ILE A 86 -9.57 5.94 8.29
CA ILE A 86 -9.76 4.49 8.24
C ILE A 86 -10.00 4.11 6.77
N PRO A 87 -9.14 3.31 6.16
CA PRO A 87 -9.41 2.76 4.82
C PRO A 87 -10.73 1.99 4.83
N HIS A 88 -11.55 2.18 3.80
CA HIS A 88 -12.91 1.62 3.79
C HIS A 88 -12.95 0.08 3.72
N LEU A 89 -11.85 -0.56 3.37
CA LEU A 89 -11.69 -2.02 3.44
C LEU A 89 -10.21 -2.41 3.44
N SER A 90 -9.93 -3.59 3.94
CA SER A 90 -8.59 -4.17 3.88
C SER A 90 -8.33 -4.75 2.49
N ARG A 91 -7.25 -4.33 1.86
CA ARG A 91 -6.85 -4.71 0.51
C ARG A 91 -5.85 -5.87 0.51
N ASP A 92 -5.86 -6.66 -0.56
CA ASP A 92 -4.74 -7.53 -0.87
C ASP A 92 -3.62 -6.68 -1.49
N LEU A 93 -2.58 -6.42 -0.71
CA LEU A 93 -1.52 -5.47 -1.07
C LEU A 93 -0.60 -5.97 -2.20
N LEU A 94 -0.67 -7.24 -2.55
CA LEU A 94 0.06 -7.81 -3.69
C LEU A 94 -0.86 -7.92 -4.90
N ALA A 95 -2.01 -8.55 -4.75
CA ALA A 95 -2.91 -8.77 -5.88
C ALA A 95 -3.47 -7.46 -6.46
N CYS A 96 -3.74 -6.45 -5.61
CA CYS A 96 -4.14 -5.12 -6.07
C CYS A 96 -3.07 -4.44 -6.91
N TYR A 97 -1.81 -4.67 -6.60
CA TYR A 97 -0.69 -4.03 -7.29
C TYR A 97 -0.23 -4.81 -8.51
N ASP A 98 -0.13 -6.13 -8.41
CA ASP A 98 0.33 -7.02 -9.48
C ASP A 98 -0.78 -7.37 -10.48
N GLY A 99 -2.02 -7.33 -10.04
CA GLY A 99 -3.19 -7.74 -10.81
C GLY A 99 -4.02 -6.60 -11.37
N ASN A 100 -5.33 -6.72 -11.19
CA ASN A 100 -6.33 -5.83 -11.74
C ASN A 100 -6.80 -4.77 -10.72
N GLY A 101 -5.84 -4.14 -10.07
CA GLY A 101 -6.03 -2.93 -9.28
C GLY A 101 -7.02 -3.05 -8.13
N SER A 102 -8.21 -2.56 -8.31
CA SER A 102 -9.16 -2.32 -7.23
C SER A 102 -9.98 -3.52 -6.75
N ASN A 103 -9.79 -4.70 -7.33
CA ASN A 103 -10.73 -5.81 -7.16
C ASN A 103 -10.51 -6.68 -5.93
N PHE A 104 -9.34 -6.60 -5.30
CA PHE A 104 -8.96 -7.54 -4.24
C PHE A 104 -9.00 -6.90 -2.86
N GLY A 105 -9.84 -7.43 -2.01
CA GLY A 105 -10.02 -6.96 -0.64
C GLY A 105 -11.12 -7.69 0.10
N THR A 106 -11.41 -7.26 1.32
CA THR A 106 -12.38 -7.93 2.22
C THR A 106 -13.85 -7.68 1.90
N HIS A 107 -14.17 -6.85 0.91
CA HIS A 107 -15.56 -6.73 0.46
C HIS A 107 -16.03 -8.05 -0.17
N PRO A 108 -17.20 -8.60 0.21
CA PRO A 108 -17.67 -9.89 -0.28
C PRO A 108 -17.68 -10.03 -1.79
N GLN A 109 -18.02 -8.97 -2.50
CA GLN A 109 -18.01 -8.96 -3.95
C GLN A 109 -16.60 -8.99 -4.54
N ASN A 110 -15.64 -8.29 -3.92
CA ASN A 110 -14.26 -8.31 -4.37
C ASN A 110 -13.63 -9.69 -4.17
N VAL A 111 -13.96 -10.37 -3.07
CA VAL A 111 -13.58 -11.76 -2.83
C VAL A 111 -14.10 -12.66 -3.95
N LEU A 112 -15.38 -12.58 -4.27
CA LEU A 112 -15.97 -13.39 -5.34
C LEU A 112 -15.41 -13.04 -6.72
N ARG A 113 -15.17 -11.76 -6.99
CA ARG A 113 -14.55 -11.33 -8.24
C ARG A 113 -13.16 -11.91 -8.43
N GLY A 114 -12.31 -11.79 -7.44
CA GLY A 114 -10.98 -12.40 -7.47
C GLY A 114 -11.06 -13.92 -7.69
N MET A 115 -11.92 -14.60 -6.93
CA MET A 115 -12.06 -16.04 -7.04
C MET A 115 -12.64 -16.48 -8.40
N ILE A 116 -13.70 -15.82 -8.90
CA ILE A 116 -14.41 -16.26 -10.10
C ILE A 116 -13.67 -15.85 -11.38
N TYR A 117 -13.27 -14.58 -11.47
CA TYR A 117 -12.75 -14.04 -12.71
C TYR A 117 -11.25 -14.25 -12.90
N ASP A 118 -10.50 -14.20 -11.81
CA ASP A 118 -9.05 -14.27 -11.88
C ASP A 118 -8.51 -15.67 -11.58
N THR A 119 -9.02 -16.36 -10.57
CA THR A 119 -8.55 -17.71 -10.22
C THR A 119 -9.40 -18.84 -10.78
N LYS A 120 -10.59 -18.55 -11.26
CA LYS A 120 -11.57 -19.54 -11.73
C LYS A 120 -12.01 -20.55 -10.66
N THR A 121 -11.92 -20.20 -9.41
CA THR A 121 -12.31 -21.01 -8.26
C THR A 121 -13.45 -20.37 -7.47
N TRP A 122 -14.24 -21.19 -6.78
CA TRP A 122 -15.34 -20.77 -5.91
C TRP A 122 -15.01 -21.00 -4.43
N GLU A 123 -13.79 -21.32 -4.12
CA GLU A 123 -13.37 -21.60 -2.76
C GLU A 123 -13.16 -20.31 -1.96
N TYR A 124 -13.57 -20.32 -0.69
CA TYR A 124 -13.48 -19.19 0.23
C TYR A 124 -12.16 -19.02 0.99
N PRO A 125 -11.15 -19.91 0.87
CA PRO A 125 -9.89 -19.76 1.60
C PRO A 125 -9.23 -18.39 1.41
N TYR A 126 -9.44 -17.77 0.25
CA TYR A 126 -8.89 -16.45 -0.04
C TYR A 126 -9.30 -15.39 1.00
N LEU A 127 -10.59 -15.31 1.36
CA LEU A 127 -11.06 -14.36 2.37
C LEU A 127 -10.41 -14.61 3.73
N TYR A 128 -10.35 -15.85 4.16
CA TYR A 128 -9.75 -16.23 5.45
C TYR A 128 -8.25 -15.98 5.44
N ASN A 129 -7.58 -16.33 4.37
CA ASN A 129 -6.15 -16.08 4.17
C ASN A 129 -5.85 -14.58 4.18
N LEU A 130 -6.69 -13.75 3.56
CA LEU A 130 -6.55 -12.30 3.56
C LEU A 130 -6.67 -11.71 4.98
N ILE A 131 -7.69 -12.13 5.73
CA ILE A 131 -7.88 -11.72 7.12
C ILE A 131 -6.67 -12.14 7.97
N ASP A 132 -6.20 -13.37 7.82
CA ASP A 132 -5.06 -13.88 8.57
C ASP A 132 -3.75 -13.22 8.19
N GLN A 133 -3.60 -12.83 6.92
CA GLN A 133 -2.42 -12.09 6.48
C GLN A 133 -2.35 -10.72 7.14
N TYR A 134 -3.47 -9.98 7.21
CA TYR A 134 -3.53 -8.74 7.98
C TYR A 134 -3.20 -8.95 9.46
N ARG A 135 -3.77 -9.98 10.09
CA ARG A 135 -3.44 -10.30 11.48
C ARG A 135 -1.94 -10.55 11.67
N SER A 136 -1.29 -11.17 10.68
CA SER A 136 0.14 -11.45 10.73
C SER A 136 1.01 -10.18 10.73
N LEU A 137 0.46 -9.04 10.31
CA LEU A 137 1.18 -7.76 10.29
C LEU A 137 1.53 -7.26 11.69
N SER A 138 0.84 -7.76 12.73
CA SER A 138 1.22 -7.46 14.12
C SER A 138 2.68 -7.79 14.45
N LYS A 139 3.30 -8.70 13.72
CA LYS A 139 4.74 -9.05 13.86
C LYS A 139 5.67 -7.91 13.46
N TYR A 140 5.20 -7.02 12.59
CA TYR A 140 5.99 -5.94 12.02
C TYR A 140 5.65 -4.57 12.63
N ASN A 141 4.52 -4.49 13.36
CA ASN A 141 3.92 -3.26 13.82
C ASN A 141 3.67 -3.28 15.35
N ASN A 142 4.66 -3.69 16.13
CA ASN A 142 4.66 -3.68 17.60
C ASN A 142 3.41 -4.33 18.25
N GLY A 143 2.94 -5.42 17.66
CA GLY A 143 1.77 -6.17 18.13
C GLY A 143 0.42 -5.64 17.60
N TYR A 144 0.44 -4.56 16.83
CA TYR A 144 -0.77 -3.99 16.23
C TYR A 144 -1.04 -4.58 14.84
N ALA A 145 -2.30 -4.83 14.55
CA ALA A 145 -2.80 -5.13 13.21
C ALA A 145 -4.25 -4.64 13.09
N TYR A 146 -4.61 -4.22 11.90
CA TYR A 146 -5.94 -3.71 11.57
C TYR A 146 -6.60 -4.60 10.53
N ASN A 147 -7.91 -4.72 10.60
CA ASN A 147 -8.71 -5.33 9.53
C ASN A 147 -10.10 -4.70 9.48
N MET A 148 -10.59 -4.45 8.29
CA MET A 148 -11.93 -3.94 8.05
C MET A 148 -12.58 -4.64 6.85
N MET A 149 -13.85 -5.01 7.01
CA MET A 149 -14.69 -5.47 5.92
C MET A 149 -15.73 -4.43 5.60
N PHE A 150 -15.68 -3.92 4.38
CA PHE A 150 -16.69 -3.01 3.87
C PHE A 150 -17.86 -3.78 3.23
N VAL A 151 -19.06 -3.32 3.47
CA VAL A 151 -20.27 -3.87 2.86
C VAL A 151 -21.17 -2.73 2.38
N GLY A 152 -21.15 -2.51 1.09
CA GLY A 152 -22.05 -1.52 0.46
C GLY A 152 -23.42 -2.14 0.16
N PRO A 153 -24.54 -1.55 0.63
CA PRO A 153 -25.87 -2.10 0.40
C PRO A 153 -26.23 -2.26 -1.08
N GLY A 154 -25.79 -1.33 -1.93
CA GLY A 154 -26.02 -1.38 -3.38
C GLY A 154 -25.33 -2.54 -4.10
N TRP A 155 -24.34 -3.14 -3.45
CA TRP A 155 -23.56 -4.27 -3.97
C TRP A 155 -24.12 -5.62 -3.50
N MET A 156 -24.89 -5.60 -2.42
CA MET A 156 -25.47 -6.79 -1.79
C MET A 156 -26.95 -7.01 -2.16
N ASN A 157 -27.43 -6.37 -3.19
CA ASN A 157 -28.81 -6.56 -3.66
C ASN A 157 -28.92 -7.70 -4.67
N LYS A 158 -30.14 -8.20 -4.88
CA LYS A 158 -30.43 -9.29 -5.82
C LYS A 158 -30.14 -8.93 -7.28
N MET A 159 -30.15 -7.65 -7.61
CA MET A 159 -29.89 -7.16 -8.97
C MET A 159 -28.40 -7.17 -9.31
N GLY A 160 -27.52 -7.30 -8.31
CA GLY A 160 -26.08 -7.42 -8.41
C GLY A 160 -25.44 -6.41 -9.37
N ARG A 161 -24.56 -5.57 -8.90
CA ARG A 161 -23.90 -4.59 -9.78
C ARG A 161 -22.89 -5.23 -10.74
N TRP A 162 -22.47 -6.48 -10.44
CA TRP A 162 -21.35 -7.15 -11.08
C TRP A 162 -21.66 -8.61 -11.49
N GLU A 163 -22.90 -8.94 -11.71
CA GLU A 163 -23.34 -10.29 -12.15
C GLU A 163 -22.97 -11.42 -11.17
N ALA A 164 -22.46 -11.10 -9.98
CA ALA A 164 -22.19 -12.12 -8.99
C ALA A 164 -23.50 -12.71 -8.44
N PRO A 165 -23.64 -14.05 -8.37
CA PRO A 165 -24.83 -14.67 -7.83
C PRO A 165 -25.10 -14.22 -6.39
N TYR A 166 -26.31 -13.75 -6.13
CA TYR A 166 -26.68 -13.17 -4.83
C TYR A 166 -26.45 -14.12 -3.66
N GLU A 167 -26.75 -15.40 -3.81
CA GLU A 167 -26.55 -16.37 -2.74
C GLU A 167 -25.07 -16.60 -2.40
N LEU A 168 -24.17 -16.42 -3.36
CA LEU A 168 -22.73 -16.46 -3.10
C LEU A 168 -22.24 -15.20 -2.42
N LEU A 169 -22.75 -14.02 -2.80
CA LEU A 169 -22.47 -12.76 -2.10
C LEU A 169 -22.89 -12.86 -0.63
N LYS A 170 -24.12 -13.30 -0.41
CA LYS A 170 -24.67 -13.51 0.93
C LYS A 170 -23.83 -14.52 1.74
N LYS A 171 -23.46 -15.65 1.12
CA LYS A 171 -22.63 -16.64 1.76
C LYS A 171 -21.24 -16.09 2.10
N SER A 172 -20.57 -15.41 1.17
CA SER A 172 -19.26 -14.79 1.41
C SER A 172 -19.30 -13.80 2.57
N TYR A 173 -20.32 -12.96 2.63
CA TYR A 173 -20.52 -12.04 3.74
C TYR A 173 -20.72 -12.77 5.07
N TRP A 174 -21.60 -13.77 5.08
CA TRP A 174 -21.89 -14.54 6.29
C TRP A 174 -20.68 -15.30 6.80
N ASP A 175 -19.96 -15.96 5.90
CA ASP A 175 -18.74 -16.71 6.25
C ASP A 175 -17.64 -15.76 6.79
N GLY A 176 -17.50 -14.58 6.21
CA GLY A 176 -16.60 -13.55 6.72
C GLY A 176 -16.96 -13.09 8.14
N CYS A 177 -18.22 -12.77 8.37
CA CYS A 177 -18.71 -12.41 9.70
C CYS A 177 -18.54 -13.54 10.72
N ALA A 178 -18.80 -14.79 10.32
CA ALA A 178 -18.62 -15.95 11.17
C ALA A 178 -17.14 -16.15 11.55
N TYR A 179 -16.23 -15.95 10.59
CA TYR A 179 -14.80 -16.05 10.84
C TYR A 179 -14.29 -14.96 11.80
N TYR A 180 -14.70 -13.72 11.62
CA TYR A 180 -14.40 -12.66 12.60
C TYR A 180 -14.96 -13.00 13.99
N GLY A 181 -16.18 -13.51 14.05
CA GLY A 181 -16.78 -13.95 15.31
C GLY A 181 -16.03 -15.10 15.98
N GLN A 182 -15.47 -16.03 15.20
CA GLN A 182 -14.60 -17.08 15.70
C GLN A 182 -13.29 -16.49 16.26
N LEU A 183 -12.61 -15.65 15.50
CA LEU A 183 -11.36 -14.99 15.93
C LEU A 183 -11.55 -14.19 17.22
N LYS A 184 -12.69 -13.50 17.35
CA LYS A 184 -13.05 -12.80 18.60
C LYS A 184 -13.21 -13.76 19.78
N LYS A 185 -13.93 -14.87 19.60
CA LYS A 185 -14.09 -15.91 20.65
C LYS A 185 -12.76 -16.53 21.07
N GLU A 186 -11.82 -16.63 20.15
CA GLU A 186 -10.48 -17.17 20.41
C GLU A 186 -9.51 -16.12 21.01
N GLY A 187 -9.97 -14.89 21.22
CA GLY A 187 -9.13 -13.80 21.74
C GLY A 187 -8.09 -13.29 20.73
N LYS A 188 -8.25 -13.60 19.44
CA LYS A 188 -7.33 -13.24 18.38
C LYS A 188 -7.74 -11.95 17.65
N LEU A 189 -8.89 -11.40 17.98
CA LEU A 189 -9.45 -10.19 17.40
C LEU A 189 -10.29 -9.46 18.45
N VAL A 190 -10.20 -8.14 18.46
CA VAL A 190 -11.07 -7.23 19.19
C VAL A 190 -11.90 -6.47 18.17
N ASP A 191 -13.22 -6.51 18.27
CA ASP A 191 -14.08 -5.64 17.47
C ASP A 191 -14.36 -4.34 18.23
N MET A 192 -14.36 -3.25 17.50
CA MET A 192 -14.54 -1.91 18.00
C MET A 192 -15.46 -1.14 17.06
N THR A 193 -16.22 -0.20 17.60
CA THR A 193 -16.80 0.88 16.80
C THR A 193 -15.68 1.75 16.24
N MET A 194 -15.97 2.53 15.20
CA MET A 194 -14.95 3.40 14.59
C MET A 194 -14.40 4.43 15.58
N SER A 195 -15.24 4.96 16.47
CA SER A 195 -14.79 5.91 17.49
C SER A 195 -13.92 5.28 18.57
N GLU A 196 -14.28 4.09 19.05
CA GLU A 196 -13.44 3.32 19.99
C GLU A 196 -12.10 2.97 19.36
N PHE A 197 -12.12 2.59 18.08
CA PHE A 197 -10.89 2.31 17.34
C PHE A 197 -10.01 3.56 17.20
N ALA A 198 -10.59 4.72 16.94
CA ALA A 198 -9.83 5.97 16.84
C ALA A 198 -9.14 6.33 18.17
N ASP A 199 -9.84 6.17 19.31
CA ASP A 199 -9.25 6.37 20.62
C ASP A 199 -8.12 5.37 20.88
N TYR A 200 -8.34 4.09 20.59
CA TYR A 200 -7.33 3.04 20.68
C TYR A 200 -6.10 3.33 19.81
N TYR A 201 -6.33 3.74 18.56
CA TYR A 201 -5.24 4.03 17.62
C TYR A 201 -4.35 5.17 18.13
N ARG A 202 -4.95 6.27 18.60
CA ARG A 202 -4.22 7.42 19.16
C ARG A 202 -3.48 7.10 20.45
N GLU A 203 -3.95 6.15 21.23
CA GLU A 203 -3.25 5.68 22.43
C GLU A 203 -2.02 4.83 22.08
N LYS A 204 -2.09 4.03 21.02
CA LYS A 204 -1.08 3.00 20.69
C LYS A 204 -0.03 3.46 19.70
N LYS A 205 -0.37 4.35 18.79
CA LYS A 205 0.53 4.77 17.70
C LYS A 205 1.16 6.13 17.98
N THR A 206 2.45 6.24 17.73
CA THR A 206 3.16 7.52 17.67
C THR A 206 3.13 8.05 16.25
N TYR A 207 3.31 9.36 16.05
CA TYR A 207 3.25 9.96 14.73
C TYR A 207 4.29 9.38 13.76
N THR A 208 5.49 9.12 14.21
CA THR A 208 6.58 8.65 13.34
C THR A 208 6.66 7.14 13.20
N GLU A 209 5.89 6.41 14.00
CA GLU A 209 5.91 4.95 13.95
C GLU A 209 5.38 4.42 12.62
N PRO A 210 6.23 3.71 11.85
CA PRO A 210 5.84 3.25 10.52
C PRO A 210 4.85 2.10 10.58
N GLU A 211 4.08 1.96 9.51
CA GLU A 211 3.33 0.75 9.20
C GLU A 211 4.14 -0.07 8.20
N CYS A 212 4.38 -1.35 8.52
CA CYS A 212 5.14 -2.28 7.70
C CYS A 212 4.31 -3.49 7.32
N ALA A 213 4.46 -3.97 6.09
CA ALA A 213 3.78 -5.17 5.63
C ALA A 213 4.69 -6.03 4.74
N LEU A 214 5.14 -7.18 5.24
CA LEU A 214 5.72 -8.21 4.39
C LEU A 214 4.58 -9.11 3.91
N TRP A 215 4.21 -8.94 2.64
CA TRP A 215 3.04 -9.53 2.03
C TRP A 215 3.40 -10.69 1.13
N ARG A 216 2.59 -11.75 1.16
CA ARG A 216 2.75 -12.93 0.31
C ARG A 216 1.55 -13.08 -0.61
N ASP A 217 1.77 -13.69 -1.76
CA ASP A 217 0.67 -14.05 -2.65
C ASP A 217 -0.21 -15.12 -1.99
N ILE A 218 -1.45 -14.76 -1.76
CA ILE A 218 -2.49 -15.65 -1.20
C ILE A 218 -3.61 -15.93 -2.21
N LEU A 219 -3.55 -15.32 -3.38
CA LEU A 219 -4.58 -15.46 -4.40
C LEU A 219 -4.22 -16.52 -5.43
N TYR A 220 -3.00 -16.46 -5.98
CA TYR A 220 -2.57 -17.34 -7.06
C TYR A 220 -1.69 -18.49 -6.58
N GLY A 221 -1.27 -18.49 -5.32
CA GLY A 221 -0.40 -19.52 -4.77
C GLY A 221 1.03 -19.47 -5.29
N SER A 222 1.46 -18.34 -5.83
CA SER A 222 2.85 -18.12 -6.21
C SER A 222 3.72 -17.89 -4.97
N ASN A 223 5.05 -17.91 -5.16
CA ASN A 223 5.99 -17.58 -4.08
C ASN A 223 6.35 -16.09 -4.04
N LYS A 224 5.60 -15.22 -4.71
CA LYS A 224 5.84 -13.78 -4.72
C LYS A 224 5.71 -13.17 -3.34
N GLN A 225 6.57 -12.19 -3.06
CA GLN A 225 6.53 -11.37 -1.86
C GLN A 225 6.72 -9.91 -2.23
N LEU A 226 5.97 -9.04 -1.56
CA LEU A 226 6.18 -7.59 -1.56
C LEU A 226 6.39 -7.12 -0.12
N PHE A 227 7.22 -6.11 0.04
CA PHE A 227 7.31 -5.40 1.30
C PHE A 227 6.83 -3.97 1.11
N TRP A 228 6.01 -3.51 2.05
CA TRP A 228 5.52 -2.14 2.11
C TRP A 228 5.96 -1.47 3.39
N TYR A 229 6.39 -0.23 3.25
CA TYR A 229 6.74 0.67 4.33
C TYR A 229 5.97 1.97 4.17
N CYS A 230 5.40 2.50 5.24
CA CYS A 230 4.72 3.78 5.24
C CYS A 230 4.91 4.50 6.57
N ASP A 231 5.42 5.71 6.52
CA ASP A 231 5.51 6.64 7.63
C ASP A 231 5.13 8.06 7.17
N PRO A 232 5.20 9.12 8.01
CA PRO A 232 4.91 10.48 7.59
C PRO A 232 5.82 11.06 6.52
N TYR A 233 6.94 10.44 6.24
CA TYR A 233 7.95 10.95 5.31
C TYR A 233 7.88 10.31 3.94
N MET A 234 7.49 9.03 3.90
CA MET A 234 7.40 8.30 2.65
C MET A 234 6.48 7.07 2.74
N ARG A 235 6.05 6.62 1.57
CA ARG A 235 5.61 5.25 1.34
C ARG A 235 6.55 4.60 0.33
N ALA A 236 6.98 3.37 0.61
CA ALA A 236 7.82 2.62 -0.31
C ALA A 236 7.33 1.18 -0.46
N GLY A 237 7.46 0.64 -1.66
CA GLY A 237 7.19 -0.75 -1.99
C GLY A 237 8.43 -1.43 -2.56
N VAL A 238 8.75 -2.63 -2.07
CA VAL A 238 9.91 -3.44 -2.50
C VAL A 238 9.42 -4.77 -3.05
N ASN A 239 9.88 -5.13 -4.26
CA ASN A 239 9.48 -6.35 -4.94
C ASN A 239 10.59 -7.41 -4.90
N MET A 240 10.41 -8.44 -4.10
CA MET A 240 11.37 -9.54 -3.99
C MET A 240 11.40 -10.45 -5.22
N ASP A 241 10.33 -10.45 -6.01
CA ASP A 241 10.28 -11.18 -7.30
C ASP A 241 11.17 -10.52 -8.36
N GLN A 242 11.61 -9.28 -8.10
CA GLN A 242 12.49 -8.49 -8.94
C GLN A 242 13.76 -8.05 -8.18
N GLY A 243 14.39 -8.95 -7.47
CA GLY A 243 15.68 -8.72 -6.82
C GLY A 243 15.67 -7.65 -5.72
N GLY A 244 14.53 -7.37 -5.12
CA GLY A 244 14.39 -6.30 -4.14
C GLY A 244 14.32 -4.90 -4.76
N ALA A 245 13.84 -4.79 -6.01
CA ALA A 245 13.62 -3.49 -6.64
C ALA A 245 12.59 -2.67 -5.87
N ILE A 246 12.88 -1.40 -5.66
CA ILE A 246 11.91 -0.42 -5.16
C ILE A 246 11.00 -0.05 -6.33
N PHE A 247 9.75 -0.49 -6.29
CA PHE A 247 8.81 -0.32 -7.39
C PHE A 247 7.77 0.79 -7.15
N ASP A 248 7.64 1.25 -5.89
CA ASP A 248 6.82 2.38 -5.51
C ASP A 248 7.56 3.22 -4.48
N LEU A 249 7.65 4.52 -4.70
CA LEU A 249 8.26 5.48 -3.78
C LEU A 249 7.47 6.78 -3.81
N ARG A 250 6.79 7.09 -2.71
CA ARG A 250 5.97 8.29 -2.52
C ARG A 250 6.62 9.19 -1.48
N PRO A 251 7.15 10.35 -1.89
CA PRO A 251 7.83 11.27 -0.99
C PRO A 251 6.84 12.19 -0.29
N TYR A 252 6.24 11.79 0.80
CA TYR A 252 5.30 12.61 1.58
C TYR A 252 5.90 13.92 2.09
N VAL A 253 7.22 13.93 2.31
CA VAL A 253 7.96 15.16 2.68
C VAL A 253 8.09 16.18 1.56
N ALA A 254 8.03 15.73 0.33
CA ALA A 254 8.00 16.63 -0.81
C ALA A 254 6.60 17.28 -0.81
N LYS A 255 6.46 18.43 -0.21
CA LYS A 255 5.23 19.24 -0.22
C LYS A 255 4.99 19.77 -1.65
N LEU A 256 4.81 18.85 -2.58
CA LEU A 256 4.54 19.16 -3.96
C LEU A 256 3.13 19.71 -4.04
N GLN A 257 3.04 20.99 -4.31
CA GLN A 257 1.78 21.58 -4.71
C GLN A 257 1.51 21.08 -6.13
N TRP A 258 0.42 20.34 -6.27
CA TRP A 258 -0.07 20.04 -7.58
C TRP A 258 -0.48 21.34 -8.27
N PRO A 259 -0.08 21.58 -9.49
CA PRO A 259 -0.59 22.70 -10.26
C PRO A 259 -2.00 22.40 -10.74
N VAL A 260 -2.91 22.12 -9.81
CA VAL A 260 -4.27 21.72 -10.14
C VAL A 260 -5.19 22.89 -9.91
N GLY A 261 -5.43 23.64 -10.96
CA GLY A 261 -6.51 24.61 -11.02
C GLY A 261 -7.76 24.03 -11.72
N ILE A 262 -8.91 24.65 -11.48
CA ILE A 262 -10.09 24.42 -12.30
C ILE A 262 -9.70 24.74 -13.74
N GLY A 263 -9.82 23.77 -14.63
CA GLY A 263 -9.45 23.93 -16.04
C GLY A 263 -8.01 23.55 -16.36
N THR A 264 -7.22 23.07 -15.40
CA THR A 264 -5.98 22.38 -15.70
C THR A 264 -6.35 21.00 -16.24
N PRO A 265 -6.23 20.75 -17.55
CA PRO A 265 -6.49 19.42 -18.06
C PRO A 265 -5.41 18.49 -17.49
N HIS A 266 -5.79 17.27 -17.18
CA HIS A 266 -4.87 16.16 -17.19
C HIS A 266 -4.02 15.86 -15.96
N VAL A 267 -4.34 16.35 -14.80
CA VAL A 267 -3.89 15.59 -13.67
C VAL A 267 -4.84 14.41 -13.54
N GLN A 268 -4.59 13.37 -14.28
CA GLN A 268 -5.44 12.17 -14.32
C GLN A 268 -5.32 11.33 -13.06
N ASP A 269 -4.27 11.58 -12.31
CA ASP A 269 -4.07 10.95 -11.04
C ASP A 269 -4.03 11.97 -9.96
N ALA A 270 -4.89 11.79 -9.05
CA ALA A 270 -4.74 12.41 -7.78
C ALA A 270 -3.76 11.66 -6.89
N SER A 271 -3.14 10.65 -7.42
CA SER A 271 -2.14 9.94 -6.65
C SER A 271 -1.02 10.87 -6.25
N TYR A 272 -0.54 10.69 -5.03
CA TYR A 272 0.62 11.43 -4.56
C TYR A 272 1.78 11.26 -5.55
N PRO A 273 2.57 12.29 -5.85
CA PRO A 273 3.69 12.15 -6.77
C PRO A 273 4.59 11.01 -6.36
N PHE A 274 5.00 10.22 -7.30
CA PHE A 274 5.90 9.10 -7.07
C PHE A 274 7.24 9.33 -7.77
N LEU A 275 8.30 8.91 -7.11
CA LEU A 275 9.64 8.96 -7.68
C LEU A 275 9.96 7.69 -8.47
N MET A 276 9.41 6.56 -8.03
CA MET A 276 9.57 5.28 -8.70
C MET A 276 8.24 4.55 -8.72
N GLN A 277 7.85 4.04 -9.86
CA GLN A 277 6.69 3.20 -10.03
C GLN A 277 6.85 2.30 -11.25
N GLU A 278 6.70 1.02 -11.05
CA GLU A 278 6.74 0.05 -12.16
C GLU A 278 5.45 0.09 -12.96
N LYS A 279 4.34 0.00 -12.25
CA LYS A 279 3.05 -0.14 -12.86
C LYS A 279 1.98 0.24 -11.88
N TYR A 280 1.14 1.17 -12.30
CA TYR A 280 -0.02 1.53 -11.54
C TYR A 280 -1.28 1.23 -12.34
N ARG A 281 -2.22 0.52 -11.76
CA ARG A 281 -3.53 0.27 -12.37
C ARG A 281 -4.61 0.68 -11.38
N ALA A 282 -5.33 1.72 -11.74
CA ALA A 282 -6.50 2.14 -11.02
C ALA A 282 -7.71 2.07 -11.96
N GLY A 283 -8.44 0.98 -11.90
CA GLY A 283 -9.62 0.82 -12.74
C GLY A 283 -9.29 0.89 -14.22
N TYR A 284 -9.67 1.99 -14.88
CA TYR A 284 -9.46 2.20 -16.31
C TYR A 284 -8.13 2.83 -16.68
N PHE A 285 -7.37 3.35 -15.72
CA PHE A 285 -6.09 3.98 -15.97
C PHE A 285 -4.96 3.07 -15.54
N THR A 286 -4.03 2.92 -16.43
CA THR A 286 -2.75 2.25 -16.15
C THR A 286 -1.68 3.31 -16.23
N HIS A 287 -1.05 3.59 -15.10
CA HIS A 287 0.16 4.35 -15.10
C HIS A 287 1.30 3.40 -15.32
N TYR A 288 1.93 3.59 -16.41
CA TYR A 288 3.01 2.75 -16.85
C TYR A 288 4.24 3.63 -17.04
N ALA A 289 5.21 3.41 -16.19
CA ALA A 289 6.47 4.14 -16.28
C ALA A 289 7.35 3.71 -17.46
N GLY A 290 6.80 2.95 -18.39
CA GLY A 290 7.50 2.43 -19.57
C GLY A 290 8.16 1.07 -19.34
N GLU A 291 8.41 0.37 -20.42
CA GLU A 291 9.06 -0.92 -20.39
C GLU A 291 10.49 -0.78 -19.85
N GLY A 292 10.81 -1.55 -18.83
CA GLY A 292 12.13 -1.57 -18.23
C GLY A 292 12.47 -0.37 -17.34
N THR A 293 11.48 0.39 -16.87
CA THR A 293 11.71 1.60 -16.07
C THR A 293 12.15 1.31 -14.65
N ILE A 294 11.79 0.19 -14.08
CA ILE A 294 12.28 -0.18 -12.76
C ILE A 294 13.47 -1.11 -12.89
N ARG A 295 14.53 -0.63 -12.30
CA ARG A 295 15.78 -1.37 -12.15
C ARG A 295 16.21 -1.27 -10.70
N SER A 296 16.64 -2.39 -10.12
CA SER A 296 17.29 -2.34 -8.82
C SER A 296 18.77 -2.03 -8.99
N ALA A 297 19.49 -2.93 -9.60
CA ALA A 297 20.89 -2.78 -9.91
C ALA A 297 21.28 -3.70 -11.07
N LYS A 298 22.39 -3.37 -11.73
CA LYS A 298 23.12 -4.30 -12.59
C LYS A 298 24.47 -4.62 -11.97
N ILE A 299 24.82 -5.88 -11.99
CA ILE A 299 26.14 -6.37 -11.59
C ILE A 299 26.93 -6.59 -12.87
N CYS A 300 28.12 -6.01 -12.92
CA CYS A 300 28.94 -6.00 -14.13
C CYS A 300 30.32 -6.63 -13.84
N HIS A 301 30.78 -7.47 -14.76
CA HIS A 301 32.10 -8.07 -14.75
C HIS A 301 32.58 -8.30 -16.20
N ASN A 302 33.79 -7.84 -16.54
CA ASN A 302 34.42 -8.03 -17.86
C ASN A 302 33.50 -7.68 -19.07
N GLY A 303 32.62 -6.66 -18.92
CA GLY A 303 31.69 -6.23 -19.95
C GLY A 303 30.39 -7.05 -20.04
N GLU A 304 30.24 -8.10 -19.23
CA GLU A 304 28.96 -8.77 -19.01
C GLU A 304 28.15 -8.06 -17.95
N GLU A 305 26.83 -8.04 -18.11
CA GLU A 305 25.89 -7.41 -17.15
C GLU A 305 24.79 -8.40 -16.78
N VAL A 306 24.49 -8.50 -15.49
CA VAL A 306 23.33 -9.23 -14.95
C VAL A 306 22.43 -8.25 -14.21
N ASP A 307 21.18 -8.15 -14.64
CA ASP A 307 20.16 -7.30 -14.00
C ASP A 307 19.56 -8.01 -12.79
N LEU A 308 19.67 -7.42 -11.60
CA LEU A 308 19.10 -7.98 -10.37
C LEU A 308 17.58 -8.10 -10.41
N CYS A 309 16.88 -7.29 -11.23
CA CYS A 309 15.44 -7.44 -11.41
C CYS A 309 15.04 -8.82 -12.00
N LEU A 310 15.97 -9.56 -12.56
CA LEU A 310 15.74 -10.93 -13.03
C LEU A 310 15.96 -11.99 -11.94
N CYS A 311 16.47 -11.59 -10.79
CA CYS A 311 16.79 -12.47 -9.67
C CYS A 311 15.63 -12.49 -8.66
N ARG A 312 14.88 -13.58 -8.61
CA ARG A 312 13.87 -13.78 -7.58
C ARG A 312 14.51 -14.11 -6.24
N THR A 313 14.05 -13.47 -5.16
CA THR A 313 14.55 -13.70 -3.81
C THR A 313 13.39 -13.74 -2.80
N LYS A 314 13.70 -13.99 -1.55
CA LYS A 314 12.78 -13.81 -0.41
C LYS A 314 13.39 -12.82 0.56
N ALA A 315 12.58 -12.32 1.47
CA ALA A 315 13.04 -11.37 2.46
C ALA A 315 12.68 -11.80 3.88
N HIS A 316 13.56 -11.42 4.80
CA HIS A 316 13.36 -11.50 6.25
C HIS A 316 13.32 -10.09 6.81
N PHE A 317 12.31 -9.83 7.63
CA PHE A 317 12.16 -8.55 8.30
C PHE A 317 12.76 -8.62 9.70
N SER A 318 13.49 -7.58 10.08
CA SER A 318 13.92 -7.34 11.46
C SER A 318 13.75 -5.87 11.84
N GLN A 319 13.75 -5.60 13.14
CA GLN A 319 13.74 -4.25 13.69
C GLN A 319 14.89 -4.08 14.66
N GLU A 320 15.67 -3.03 14.44
CA GLU A 320 16.80 -2.65 15.30
C GLU A 320 16.66 -1.17 15.71
N GLY A 321 16.19 -0.94 16.91
CA GLY A 321 15.86 0.41 17.36
C GLY A 321 14.79 1.04 16.49
N ARG A 322 15.14 2.17 15.85
CA ARG A 322 14.26 2.88 14.90
C ARG A 322 14.37 2.37 13.45
N ASN A 323 15.28 1.45 13.18
CA ASN A 323 15.45 0.90 11.83
C ASN A 323 14.51 -0.27 11.59
N ARG A 324 13.90 -0.28 10.42
CA ARG A 324 13.17 -1.41 9.85
C ARG A 324 14.04 -1.99 8.74
N ILE A 325 14.47 -3.23 8.89
CA ILE A 325 15.50 -3.85 8.06
C ILE A 325 14.89 -5.00 7.29
N LEU A 326 15.07 -4.98 5.98
CA LEU A 326 14.68 -6.03 5.08
C LEU A 326 15.94 -6.70 4.53
N THR A 327 16.24 -7.90 5.00
CA THR A 327 17.36 -8.71 4.53
C THR A 327 16.87 -9.71 3.50
N LEU A 328 17.36 -9.60 2.27
CA LEU A 328 17.01 -10.52 1.20
C LEU A 328 17.88 -11.77 1.25
N ASP A 329 17.30 -12.91 0.89
CA ASP A 329 18.09 -14.13 0.71
C ASP A 329 19.14 -13.89 -0.37
N PRO A 330 20.38 -14.40 -0.19
CA PRO A 330 21.42 -14.23 -1.17
C PRO A 330 21.05 -14.82 -2.53
N VAL A 331 21.45 -14.14 -3.59
CA VAL A 331 21.30 -14.59 -4.98
C VAL A 331 22.66 -14.92 -5.55
N GLU A 332 22.70 -15.96 -6.38
CA GLU A 332 23.88 -16.33 -7.15
C GLU A 332 23.82 -15.69 -8.54
N ILE A 333 24.86 -14.97 -8.87
CA ILE A 333 25.03 -14.28 -10.15
C ILE A 333 26.17 -14.96 -10.91
N VAL A 334 25.89 -15.44 -12.09
CA VAL A 334 26.82 -16.25 -12.90
C VAL A 334 27.21 -15.47 -14.14
N PHE A 335 28.49 -15.22 -14.30
CA PHE A 335 29.15 -14.73 -15.51
C PHE A 335 29.85 -15.88 -16.22
N SER A 336 30.41 -15.64 -17.37
CA SER A 336 31.12 -16.68 -18.14
C SER A 336 32.34 -17.27 -17.42
N ASP A 337 33.01 -16.45 -16.58
CA ASP A 337 34.25 -16.80 -15.86
C ASP A 337 34.18 -16.55 -14.34
N LEU A 338 33.08 -16.01 -13.83
CA LEU A 338 32.93 -15.65 -12.43
C LEU A 338 31.55 -15.99 -11.88
N THR A 339 31.50 -16.49 -10.66
CA THR A 339 30.26 -16.61 -9.88
C THR A 339 30.34 -15.73 -8.64
N VAL A 340 29.30 -14.93 -8.43
CA VAL A 340 29.20 -13.99 -7.31
C VAL A 340 27.94 -14.30 -6.51
N LYS A 341 28.06 -14.41 -5.20
CA LYS A 341 26.94 -14.53 -4.27
C LYS A 341 26.71 -13.19 -3.60
N LEU A 342 25.58 -12.57 -3.92
CA LEU A 342 25.22 -11.24 -3.48
C LEU A 342 24.03 -11.26 -2.51
N GLN A 343 24.11 -10.50 -1.43
CA GLN A 343 23.01 -10.24 -0.52
C GLN A 343 22.64 -8.76 -0.52
N THR A 344 21.35 -8.47 -0.63
CA THR A 344 20.81 -7.12 -0.49
C THR A 344 20.22 -6.93 0.91
N VAL A 345 20.53 -5.79 1.54
CA VAL A 345 19.89 -5.34 2.78
C VAL A 345 19.33 -3.94 2.54
N ILE A 346 18.04 -3.77 2.84
CA ILE A 346 17.35 -2.49 2.68
C ILE A 346 16.92 -2.02 4.07
N THR A 347 17.36 -0.81 4.45
CA THR A 347 17.06 -0.22 5.75
C THR A 347 16.23 1.03 5.58
N PHE A 348 15.11 1.08 6.30
CA PHE A 348 14.24 2.23 6.46
C PHE A 348 14.41 2.76 7.88
N ALA A 349 14.85 4.00 8.02
CA ALA A 349 14.98 4.65 9.32
C ALA A 349 13.70 5.44 9.64
N GLU A 350 13.05 5.06 10.73
CA GLU A 350 11.83 5.72 11.19
C GLU A 350 12.04 7.21 11.40
N GLY A 351 11.18 8.02 10.79
CA GLY A 351 11.24 9.48 10.89
C GLY A 351 12.32 10.12 10.03
N GLU A 352 12.83 9.40 9.04
CA GLU A 352 13.80 9.92 8.09
C GLU A 352 13.32 9.71 6.65
N SER A 353 13.71 10.62 5.76
CA SER A 353 13.34 10.57 4.33
C SER A 353 14.40 9.87 3.47
N ASN A 354 15.07 8.87 4.01
CA ASN A 354 16.09 8.13 3.29
C ASN A 354 15.87 6.61 3.36
N ILE A 355 16.35 5.93 2.33
CA ILE A 355 16.38 4.47 2.24
C ILE A 355 17.83 4.08 1.98
N ARG A 356 18.38 3.24 2.84
CA ARG A 356 19.72 2.71 2.63
C ARG A 356 19.63 1.34 1.98
N ILE A 357 20.38 1.13 0.91
CA ILE A 357 20.51 -0.14 0.21
C ILE A 357 21.97 -0.57 0.27
N ASP A 358 22.23 -1.68 0.93
CA ASP A 358 23.53 -2.30 0.98
C ASP A 358 23.56 -3.52 0.06
N ARG A 359 24.54 -3.58 -0.84
CA ARG A 359 24.80 -4.71 -1.74
C ARG A 359 26.07 -5.41 -1.25
N ASN A 360 25.91 -6.50 -0.55
CA ASN A 360 27.01 -7.22 0.08
C ASN A 360 27.43 -8.42 -0.77
N ILE A 361 28.63 -8.41 -1.31
CA ILE A 361 29.23 -9.59 -1.92
C ILE A 361 29.68 -10.52 -0.78
N LEU A 362 29.06 -11.69 -0.70
CA LEU A 362 29.35 -12.68 0.32
C LEU A 362 30.48 -13.64 -0.08
N GLU A 363 30.48 -14.04 -1.36
CA GLU A 363 31.42 -15.00 -1.92
C GLU A 363 31.65 -14.66 -3.40
N MET A 364 32.87 -14.86 -3.88
CA MET A 364 33.21 -14.84 -5.29
C MET A 364 34.09 -16.06 -5.60
N SER A 365 33.90 -16.69 -6.76
CA SER A 365 34.73 -17.82 -7.18
C SER A 365 36.17 -17.41 -7.48
N ASP A 366 36.41 -16.16 -7.84
CA ASP A 366 37.71 -15.49 -7.89
C ASP A 366 37.66 -14.24 -7.01
N PRO A 367 38.33 -14.24 -5.83
CA PRO A 367 38.32 -13.09 -4.91
C PRO A 367 39.01 -11.83 -5.45
N ASP A 368 39.87 -11.98 -6.45
CA ASP A 368 40.62 -10.88 -7.06
C ASP A 368 39.90 -10.29 -8.27
N ALA A 369 38.75 -10.84 -8.66
CA ALA A 369 37.97 -10.36 -9.78
C ALA A 369 37.36 -8.97 -9.50
N ASP A 370 37.37 -8.12 -10.50
CA ASP A 370 36.73 -6.79 -10.43
C ASP A 370 35.25 -6.91 -10.77
N VAL A 371 34.41 -6.48 -9.84
CA VAL A 371 32.95 -6.48 -9.97
C VAL A 371 32.41 -5.10 -9.65
N THR A 372 31.60 -4.55 -10.55
CA THR A 372 30.96 -3.26 -10.36
C THR A 372 29.44 -3.43 -10.16
N VAL A 373 28.88 -2.65 -9.25
CA VAL A 373 27.44 -2.58 -9.02
C VAL A 373 26.94 -1.21 -9.48
N ASN A 374 26.06 -1.20 -10.46
CA ASN A 374 25.42 0.02 -10.98
C ASN A 374 23.96 0.07 -10.51
N GLU A 375 23.62 1.03 -9.65
CA GLU A 375 22.23 1.29 -9.24
C GLU A 375 21.51 2.14 -10.28
N TYR A 376 20.26 1.77 -10.57
CA TYR A 376 19.40 2.49 -11.50
C TYR A 376 18.13 2.93 -10.80
N MET A 377 17.85 4.20 -10.89
CA MET A 377 16.59 4.81 -10.44
C MET A 377 15.96 5.53 -11.61
N VAL A 378 14.71 5.21 -11.89
CA VAL A 378 13.93 5.89 -12.92
C VAL A 378 12.73 6.55 -12.26
N GLY A 379 12.71 7.86 -12.25
CA GLY A 379 11.59 8.64 -11.72
C GLY A 379 10.45 8.74 -12.72
N CYS A 380 9.23 8.85 -12.20
CA CYS A 380 8.05 9.17 -12.98
C CYS A 380 7.19 10.17 -12.21
N TYR A 381 6.80 11.27 -12.84
CA TYR A 381 6.10 12.40 -12.22
C TYR A 381 4.66 12.53 -12.71
N GLY A 382 3.95 11.45 -12.90
CA GLY A 382 2.56 11.50 -13.32
C GLY A 382 2.32 11.06 -14.76
N THR A 383 1.43 11.70 -15.48
CA THR A 383 1.05 11.26 -16.81
C THR A 383 2.04 11.69 -17.87
N THR A 384 2.08 10.96 -18.98
CA THR A 384 2.92 11.27 -20.14
C THR A 384 2.66 12.65 -20.75
N GLU A 385 1.56 13.29 -20.40
CA GLU A 385 1.16 14.61 -20.91
C GLU A 385 1.85 15.78 -20.17
N TYR A 386 2.54 15.52 -19.07
CA TYR A 386 3.25 16.54 -18.27
C TYR A 386 4.76 16.59 -18.48
N THR A 387 5.30 15.73 -19.28
CA THR A 387 6.76 15.63 -19.46
C THR A 387 7.39 16.82 -20.13
N GLU A 388 6.62 17.65 -20.84
CA GLU A 388 7.14 18.86 -21.50
C GLU A 388 7.24 20.06 -20.55
N ASP A 389 6.39 20.17 -19.55
CA ASP A 389 6.35 21.31 -18.63
C ASP A 389 7.16 21.12 -17.33
N MET A 390 7.71 19.94 -17.11
CA MET A 390 8.45 19.59 -15.88
C MET A 390 9.95 19.36 -16.13
N SER A 391 10.44 19.61 -17.32
CA SER A 391 11.86 19.50 -17.69
C SER A 391 12.65 20.79 -17.44
#